data_7798107289a303820324741c982ffdf7
#
_entry.id   7798107289a303820324741c982ffdf7
#
_cell.length_a   1.000
_cell.length_b   1.000
_cell.length_c   1.000
_cell.angle_alpha   90.00
_cell.angle_beta   90.00
_cell.angle_gamma   90.00
#
_symmetry.space_group_name_H-M   'P 1'
#
loop_
_entity.id
_entity.type
_entity.pdbx_description
1 polymer ?
#
loop_
_entity_poly.entity_id
_entity_poly.type
_entity_poly.pdbx_seq_one_letter_code
_entity_poly.pdbx_strand_id
1 'polypeptide(L)'
;MKKIVLRMSDFTLHNEDYGKLSYASFYTIEGEVTAFLGLNYSGKELLVQILTGHIDMNWSESRVYVDGCRIRKFVDLQPLIYYLNTNCEGIENWSVAEYISLKDVSWFLSRKVRENLIKQAEQRIEKINVQLNVKKKLRDLTPLERRIVEVIRAEKENARILIIEDECEGMDIESIQKYSDFLKTVIREKMSVILLCHSTRAAEILSDEYVIFRRGRIVKRWKKNSPYNTGKISDYLLGGTMRQKKNSLDSYARKITPLKKIVYEVNYVFLKDRKENFCFHKGEITTFVITEHRMRQRLFQILSGRISLDGVEYTVQNKKIYSPSILKFFEYKIVSVMRLGNDNEIFEKMSVGDNLMLPSLKKIPLLNYMISGHKIKEILSNELEIETVSSGQITGCLGKNDHISVAMDRWYIFNPDVIILYEPFTSCDAYGVSVILSYVKKMADKGTSIIIVKSNSEYMEECSDRIIDLDEIYKEQ
;
A
#
# COMPACT_ATOMS: atom_id res chain seq x y z
N MET A 1 -0.48 35.71 9.32
CA MET A 1 -1.18 34.66 10.09
C MET A 1 -1.64 33.61 9.09
N LYS A 2 -1.29 32.33 9.22
CA LYS A 2 -1.73 31.28 8.26
C LYS A 2 -3.23 31.09 8.36
N LYS A 3 -3.90 30.95 7.23
CA LYS A 3 -5.36 30.88 7.10
C LYS A 3 -5.85 29.43 7.29
N ILE A 4 -6.93 29.25 8.06
CA ILE A 4 -7.62 27.96 8.13
C ILE A 4 -8.47 27.80 6.87
N VAL A 5 -8.25 26.69 6.11
CA VAL A 5 -8.99 26.38 4.90
C VAL A 5 -10.22 25.54 5.23
N LEU A 6 -10.03 24.37 5.83
CA LEU A 6 -11.12 23.48 6.24
C LEU A 6 -11.16 23.41 7.76
N ARG A 7 -12.34 23.50 8.33
CA ARG A 7 -12.61 23.27 9.76
C ARG A 7 -13.83 22.39 9.91
N MET A 8 -13.69 21.36 10.71
CA MET A 8 -14.76 20.44 11.07
C MET A 8 -14.83 20.31 12.58
N SER A 9 -16.02 20.37 13.19
CA SER A 9 -16.18 20.40 14.64
C SER A 9 -17.26 19.42 15.10
N ASP A 10 -16.94 18.66 16.15
CA ASP A 10 -17.86 17.76 16.89
C ASP A 10 -18.60 16.75 15.98
N PHE A 11 -17.89 16.24 15.00
CA PHE A 11 -18.47 15.37 14.00
C PHE A 11 -18.61 13.93 14.49
N THR A 12 -19.82 13.38 14.39
CA THR A 12 -20.14 12.01 14.79
C THR A 12 -20.92 11.32 13.68
N LEU A 13 -20.41 10.17 13.20
CA LEU A 13 -21.05 9.32 12.21
C LEU A 13 -20.63 7.87 12.43
N HIS A 14 -21.51 6.92 12.15
CA HIS A 14 -21.22 5.49 12.09
C HIS A 14 -21.55 4.96 10.70
N ASN A 15 -20.64 4.17 10.17
CA ASN A 15 -20.80 3.43 8.91
C ASN A 15 -20.23 2.03 9.09
N GLU A 16 -20.93 1.01 8.58
CA GLU A 16 -20.55 -0.40 8.77
C GLU A 16 -19.24 -0.74 8.04
N ASP A 17 -19.00 -0.16 6.85
CA ASP A 17 -17.85 -0.47 6.00
C ASP A 17 -16.58 0.29 6.39
N TYR A 18 -16.71 1.52 6.90
CA TYR A 18 -15.59 2.43 7.16
C TYR A 18 -15.40 2.76 8.65
N GLY A 19 -16.18 2.14 9.52
CA GLY A 19 -16.09 2.33 10.96
C GLY A 19 -16.88 3.52 11.48
N LYS A 20 -16.39 4.19 12.52
CA LYS A 20 -17.11 5.28 13.18
C LYS A 20 -16.22 6.51 13.38
N LEU A 21 -16.88 7.67 13.47
CA LEU A 21 -16.32 8.91 14.00
C LEU A 21 -17.13 9.32 15.24
N SER A 22 -16.45 9.78 16.27
CA SER A 22 -17.08 10.21 17.53
C SER A 22 -16.46 11.51 18.00
N TYR A 23 -17.22 12.61 17.88
CA TYR A 23 -16.78 13.96 18.25
C TYR A 23 -15.46 14.39 17.60
N ALA A 24 -15.27 14.00 16.34
CA ALA A 24 -14.05 14.35 15.60
C ALA A 24 -14.03 15.84 15.29
N SER A 25 -12.97 16.51 15.71
CA SER A 25 -12.74 17.94 15.43
C SER A 25 -11.35 18.16 14.90
N PHE A 26 -11.21 18.78 13.73
CA PHE A 26 -9.92 19.12 13.13
C PHE A 26 -10.06 20.35 12.24
N TYR A 27 -8.90 20.85 11.81
CA TYR A 27 -8.80 21.91 10.80
C TYR A 27 -7.56 21.69 9.94
N THR A 28 -7.55 22.23 8.74
CA THR A 28 -6.38 22.27 7.85
C THR A 28 -5.96 23.70 7.60
N ILE A 29 -4.68 23.90 7.33
CA ILE A 29 -4.08 25.23 7.17
C ILE A 29 -3.60 25.39 5.73
N GLU A 30 -3.76 26.58 5.18
CA GLU A 30 -3.30 26.95 3.83
C GLU A 30 -1.79 26.78 3.72
N GLY A 31 -1.35 26.09 2.65
CA GLY A 31 0.05 25.81 2.41
C GLY A 31 0.67 24.78 3.34
N GLU A 32 -0.15 24.01 4.10
CA GLU A 32 0.34 22.91 4.94
C GLU A 32 -0.25 21.57 4.50
N VAL A 33 0.55 20.52 4.69
CA VAL A 33 0.16 19.12 4.50
C VAL A 33 -0.16 18.51 5.86
N THR A 34 -1.41 18.09 6.05
CA THR A 34 -1.88 17.42 7.27
C THR A 34 -2.05 15.93 7.00
N ALA A 35 -1.22 15.09 7.61
CA ALA A 35 -1.36 13.63 7.48
C ALA A 35 -2.39 13.08 8.47
N PHE A 36 -3.31 12.29 7.96
CA PHE A 36 -4.25 11.49 8.73
C PHE A 36 -3.66 10.10 8.94
N LEU A 37 -3.29 9.80 10.18
CA LEU A 37 -2.71 8.53 10.61
C LEU A 37 -3.69 7.78 11.49
N GLY A 38 -3.74 6.47 11.34
CA GLY A 38 -4.61 5.60 12.13
C GLY A 38 -4.59 4.19 11.58
N LEU A 39 -4.96 3.21 12.41
CA LEU A 39 -5.22 1.86 11.94
C LEU A 39 -6.45 1.84 11.02
N ASN A 40 -6.63 0.77 10.27
CA ASN A 40 -7.84 0.56 9.48
C ASN A 40 -9.09 0.64 10.41
N TYR A 41 -10.18 1.18 9.90
CA TYR A 41 -11.40 1.46 10.69
C TYR A 41 -11.21 2.43 11.86
N SER A 42 -10.13 3.18 11.88
CA SER A 42 -9.92 4.21 12.91
C SER A 42 -10.83 5.42 12.76
N GLY A 43 -11.50 5.55 11.61
CA GLY A 43 -12.38 6.65 11.24
C GLY A 43 -11.74 7.64 10.25
N LYS A 44 -10.46 7.52 9.94
CA LYS A 44 -9.78 8.41 8.98
C LYS A 44 -10.32 8.20 7.56
N GLU A 45 -10.54 6.95 7.16
CA GLU A 45 -11.13 6.59 5.87
C GLU A 45 -12.55 7.12 5.76
N LEU A 46 -13.38 6.89 6.78
CA LEU A 46 -14.75 7.39 6.83
C LEU A 46 -14.81 8.91 6.61
N LEU A 47 -13.90 9.66 7.25
CA LEU A 47 -13.83 11.10 7.07
C LEU A 47 -13.52 11.50 5.63
N VAL A 48 -12.57 10.81 4.98
CA VAL A 48 -12.24 11.05 3.57
C VAL A 48 -13.43 10.73 2.67
N GLN A 49 -14.09 9.58 2.87
CA GLN A 49 -15.28 9.19 2.09
C GLN A 49 -16.42 10.21 2.19
N ILE A 50 -16.59 10.84 3.35
CA ILE A 50 -17.56 11.92 3.55
C ILE A 50 -17.15 13.19 2.78
N LEU A 51 -15.88 13.59 2.90
CA LEU A 51 -15.37 14.79 2.24
C LEU A 51 -15.37 14.65 0.71
N THR A 52 -15.25 13.43 0.18
CA THR A 52 -15.29 13.14 -1.25
C THR A 52 -16.70 12.86 -1.78
N GLY A 53 -17.70 12.77 -0.88
CA GLY A 53 -19.11 12.56 -1.24
C GLY A 53 -19.50 11.12 -1.56
N HIS A 54 -18.65 10.14 -1.25
CA HIS A 54 -18.99 8.73 -1.38
C HIS A 54 -19.93 8.25 -0.28
N ILE A 55 -19.92 8.92 0.87
CA ILE A 55 -20.85 8.69 1.97
C ILE A 55 -21.59 9.98 2.24
N ASP A 56 -22.91 9.92 2.18
CA ASP A 56 -23.78 11.05 2.47
C ASP A 56 -23.96 11.27 3.98
N MET A 57 -24.19 12.51 4.34
CA MET A 57 -24.45 12.92 5.71
C MET A 57 -25.41 14.11 5.77
N ASN A 58 -25.95 14.40 6.95
CA ASN A 58 -26.75 15.61 7.16
C ASN A 58 -25.85 16.87 7.25
N TRP A 59 -25.53 17.44 6.08
CA TRP A 59 -24.69 18.64 5.95
C TRP A 59 -25.28 19.86 6.64
N SER A 60 -26.62 19.96 6.72
CA SER A 60 -27.30 21.11 7.31
C SER A 60 -27.09 21.22 8.82
N GLU A 61 -26.92 20.09 9.48
CA GLU A 61 -26.66 20.02 10.93
C GLU A 61 -25.17 20.01 11.25
N SER A 62 -24.33 19.67 10.27
CA SER A 62 -22.88 19.58 10.45
C SER A 62 -22.22 20.94 10.68
N ARG A 63 -21.07 20.94 11.37
CA ARG A 63 -20.22 22.12 11.60
C ARG A 63 -18.98 22.05 10.73
N VAL A 64 -19.19 22.09 9.40
CA VAL A 64 -18.12 22.11 8.40
C VAL A 64 -18.00 23.50 7.80
N TYR A 65 -16.79 24.04 7.76
CA TYR A 65 -16.48 25.38 7.25
C TYR A 65 -15.31 25.31 6.30
N VAL A 66 -15.43 25.98 5.16
CA VAL A 66 -14.30 26.20 4.22
C VAL A 66 -14.09 27.71 4.04
N ASP A 67 -12.85 28.17 4.22
CA ASP A 67 -12.49 29.59 4.20
C ASP A 67 -13.38 30.47 5.12
N GLY A 68 -13.88 29.90 6.23
CA GLY A 68 -14.79 30.57 7.17
C GLY A 68 -16.28 30.48 6.80
N CYS A 69 -16.63 30.04 5.60
CA CYS A 69 -18.01 29.85 5.14
C CYS A 69 -18.53 28.48 5.55
N ARG A 70 -19.72 28.43 6.16
CA ARG A 70 -20.36 27.17 6.55
C ARG A 70 -20.88 26.41 5.34
N ILE A 71 -20.48 25.17 5.20
CA ILE A 71 -20.97 24.25 4.17
C ILE A 71 -22.28 23.62 4.67
N ARG A 72 -23.35 23.74 3.87
CA ARG A 72 -24.67 23.22 4.19
C ARG A 72 -25.13 22.10 3.27
N LYS A 73 -24.46 21.92 2.13
CA LYS A 73 -24.74 20.87 1.13
C LYS A 73 -23.42 20.39 0.55
N PHE A 74 -23.34 19.13 0.16
CA PHE A 74 -22.13 18.58 -0.48
C PHE A 74 -21.79 19.30 -1.79
N VAL A 75 -22.78 19.72 -2.56
CA VAL A 75 -22.60 20.46 -3.81
C VAL A 75 -21.77 21.75 -3.64
N ASP A 76 -21.84 22.39 -2.45
CA ASP A 76 -21.05 23.58 -2.13
C ASP A 76 -19.56 23.23 -1.84
N LEU A 77 -19.30 22.01 -1.37
CA LEU A 77 -17.97 21.52 -1.03
C LEU A 77 -17.25 20.89 -2.24
N GLN A 78 -17.98 20.17 -3.07
CA GLN A 78 -17.47 19.39 -4.19
C GLN A 78 -16.50 20.16 -5.11
N PRO A 79 -16.79 21.42 -5.56
CA PRO A 79 -15.89 22.15 -6.43
C PRO A 79 -14.61 22.62 -5.74
N LEU A 80 -14.55 22.58 -4.41
CA LEU A 80 -13.41 23.02 -3.60
C LEU A 80 -12.43 21.90 -3.29
N ILE A 81 -12.84 20.64 -3.49
CA ILE A 81 -12.03 19.45 -3.19
C ILE A 81 -11.55 18.81 -4.49
N TYR A 82 -10.27 18.48 -4.51
CA TYR A 82 -9.69 17.55 -5.48
C TYR A 82 -9.22 16.30 -4.75
N TYR A 83 -9.75 15.14 -5.15
CA TYR A 83 -9.38 13.85 -4.60
C TYR A 83 -8.46 13.10 -5.55
N LEU A 84 -7.23 12.88 -5.10
CA LEU A 84 -6.22 12.12 -5.81
C LEU A 84 -6.24 10.69 -5.29
N ASN A 85 -6.76 9.80 -6.13
CA ASN A 85 -6.71 8.36 -5.88
C ASN A 85 -5.72 7.73 -6.88
N THR A 86 -4.98 6.72 -6.44
CA THR A 86 -3.97 6.00 -7.24
C THR A 86 -4.54 5.21 -8.42
N ASN A 87 -5.86 5.00 -8.47
CA ASN A 87 -6.54 4.19 -9.48
C ASN A 87 -7.00 5.03 -10.68
N CYS A 88 -6.05 5.58 -11.45
CA CYS A 88 -6.35 6.26 -12.72
C CYS A 88 -6.54 5.23 -13.85
N GLU A 89 -7.55 4.38 -13.78
CA GLU A 89 -7.86 3.41 -14.82
C GLU A 89 -8.54 4.08 -16.03
N GLY A 90 -8.13 3.71 -17.23
CA GLY A 90 -8.83 4.03 -18.49
C GLY A 90 -8.29 5.19 -19.31
N ILE A 91 -7.36 6.04 -18.82
CA ILE A 91 -6.87 7.22 -19.55
C ILE A 91 -5.36 7.13 -19.85
N GLU A 92 -4.79 5.95 -19.79
CA GLU A 92 -3.33 5.72 -19.90
C GLU A 92 -2.71 6.14 -21.25
N ASN A 93 -3.52 6.19 -22.30
CA ASN A 93 -3.06 6.58 -23.64
C ASN A 93 -3.05 8.10 -23.89
N TRP A 94 -3.57 8.89 -22.96
CA TRP A 94 -3.59 10.34 -23.08
C TRP A 94 -2.22 10.93 -22.79
N SER A 95 -1.93 12.08 -23.43
CA SER A 95 -0.76 12.88 -23.08
C SER A 95 -0.99 13.65 -21.78
N VAL A 96 0.09 14.04 -21.12
CA VAL A 96 0.04 14.92 -19.92
C VAL A 96 -0.77 16.18 -20.19
N ALA A 97 -0.59 16.82 -21.35
CA ALA A 97 -1.32 18.03 -21.71
C ALA A 97 -2.84 17.78 -21.83
N GLU A 98 -3.24 16.69 -22.45
CA GLU A 98 -4.66 16.29 -22.56
C GLU A 98 -5.25 16.02 -21.19
N TYR A 99 -4.53 15.31 -20.32
CA TYR A 99 -4.99 14.94 -19.00
C TYR A 99 -5.16 16.13 -18.06
N ILE A 100 -4.19 17.02 -18.01
CA ILE A 100 -4.28 18.27 -17.21
C ILE A 100 -5.48 19.12 -17.66
N SER A 101 -5.88 18.99 -18.92
CA SER A 101 -6.94 19.81 -19.54
C SER A 101 -8.28 19.10 -19.70
N LEU A 102 -8.49 17.97 -19.02
CA LEU A 102 -9.64 17.08 -19.20
C LEU A 102 -11.01 17.77 -19.14
N LYS A 103 -11.19 18.73 -18.23
CA LYS A 103 -12.45 19.50 -18.13
C LYS A 103 -12.69 20.48 -19.29
N ASP A 104 -11.61 20.88 -19.97
CA ASP A 104 -11.68 21.86 -21.06
C ASP A 104 -11.82 21.19 -22.43
N VAL A 105 -11.80 19.85 -22.48
CA VAL A 105 -11.78 19.10 -23.71
C VAL A 105 -13.21 18.73 -24.12
N SER A 106 -13.65 19.28 -25.27
CA SER A 106 -14.86 18.79 -25.95
C SER A 106 -14.58 17.44 -26.61
N TRP A 107 -15.63 16.65 -26.86
CA TRP A 107 -15.58 15.30 -27.43
C TRP A 107 -14.72 15.16 -28.72
N PHE A 108 -14.50 16.24 -29.48
CA PHE A 108 -13.66 16.27 -30.65
C PHE A 108 -12.41 17.15 -30.45
N LEU A 109 -11.25 16.51 -30.29
CA LEU A 109 -9.94 17.16 -30.30
C LEU A 109 -9.46 17.43 -31.73
N SER A 110 -9.74 18.62 -32.27
CA SER A 110 -9.09 19.03 -33.49
C SER A 110 -7.58 19.23 -33.24
N ARG A 111 -6.76 19.12 -34.31
CA ARG A 111 -5.31 19.34 -34.22
C ARG A 111 -4.94 20.68 -33.57
N LYS A 112 -5.67 21.71 -33.94
CA LYS A 112 -5.48 23.10 -33.42
C LYS A 112 -5.77 23.20 -31.92
N VAL A 113 -6.81 22.50 -31.44
CA VAL A 113 -7.13 22.43 -30.01
C VAL A 113 -6.02 21.73 -29.25
N ARG A 114 -5.54 20.59 -29.77
CA ARG A 114 -4.44 19.84 -29.14
C ARG A 114 -3.14 20.67 -29.03
N GLU A 115 -2.76 21.40 -30.08
CA GLU A 115 -1.60 22.28 -30.08
C GLU A 115 -1.74 23.39 -29.02
N ASN A 116 -2.96 23.94 -28.85
CA ASN A 116 -3.23 24.94 -27.81
C ASN A 116 -3.14 24.37 -26.39
N LEU A 117 -3.67 23.14 -26.16
CA LEU A 117 -3.56 22.47 -24.87
C LEU A 117 -2.10 22.19 -24.48
N ILE A 118 -1.28 21.76 -25.45
CA ILE A 118 0.16 21.54 -25.23
C ILE A 118 0.82 22.85 -24.80
N LYS A 119 0.58 23.96 -25.54
CA LYS A 119 1.15 25.25 -25.21
C LYS A 119 0.75 25.78 -23.84
N GLN A 120 -0.52 25.62 -23.46
CA GLN A 120 -1.01 26.00 -22.13
C GLN A 120 -0.38 25.15 -21.02
N ALA A 121 -0.23 23.83 -21.25
CA ALA A 121 0.42 22.94 -20.30
C ALA A 121 1.92 23.25 -20.14
N GLU A 122 2.64 23.55 -21.25
CA GLU A 122 4.04 23.97 -21.22
C GLU A 122 4.22 25.25 -20.40
N GLN A 123 3.41 26.27 -20.65
CA GLN A 123 3.46 27.54 -19.89
C GLN A 123 3.18 27.36 -18.39
N ARG A 124 2.30 26.41 -18.04
CA ARG A 124 1.97 26.12 -16.63
C ARG A 124 3.12 25.40 -15.94
N ILE A 125 3.70 24.40 -16.59
CA ILE A 125 4.85 23.63 -16.08
C ILE A 125 6.07 24.55 -15.90
N GLU A 126 6.31 25.45 -16.84
CA GLU A 126 7.37 26.44 -16.74
C GLU A 126 7.20 27.38 -15.53
N LYS A 127 5.98 27.87 -15.28
CA LYS A 127 5.66 28.69 -14.08
C LYS A 127 5.94 27.98 -12.76
N ILE A 128 5.76 26.66 -12.72
CA ILE A 128 5.97 25.83 -11.52
C ILE A 128 7.42 25.33 -11.42
N ASN A 129 8.25 25.60 -12.45
CA ASN A 129 9.65 25.20 -12.54
C ASN A 129 9.87 23.69 -12.40
N VAL A 130 9.10 22.90 -13.15
CA VAL A 130 9.17 21.43 -13.16
C VAL A 130 9.62 20.94 -14.54
N GLN A 131 10.49 19.94 -14.56
CA GLN A 131 10.89 19.26 -15.79
C GLN A 131 9.93 18.09 -16.07
N LEU A 132 8.94 18.34 -16.94
CA LEU A 132 7.98 17.32 -17.34
C LEU A 132 7.63 17.48 -18.83
N ASN A 133 7.71 16.39 -19.57
CA ASN A 133 7.34 16.38 -20.99
C ASN A 133 5.81 16.25 -21.15
N VAL A 134 5.15 17.34 -21.53
CA VAL A 134 3.68 17.40 -21.68
C VAL A 134 3.12 16.51 -22.79
N LYS A 135 3.95 16.05 -23.74
CA LYS A 135 3.57 15.15 -24.83
C LYS A 135 3.70 13.66 -24.44
N LYS A 136 4.36 13.36 -23.32
CA LYS A 136 4.51 12.00 -22.80
C LYS A 136 3.14 11.43 -22.43
N LYS A 137 2.92 10.13 -22.69
CA LYS A 137 1.67 9.44 -22.33
C LYS A 137 1.68 9.09 -20.85
N LEU A 138 0.51 9.07 -20.21
CA LEU A 138 0.38 8.75 -18.79
C LEU A 138 0.96 7.39 -18.43
N ARG A 139 0.79 6.37 -19.30
CA ARG A 139 1.37 5.03 -19.10
C ARG A 139 2.90 5.00 -19.04
N ASP A 140 3.55 5.99 -19.67
CA ASP A 140 5.01 6.07 -19.77
C ASP A 140 5.63 6.91 -18.65
N LEU A 141 4.79 7.51 -17.77
CA LEU A 141 5.23 8.31 -16.65
C LEU A 141 5.82 7.45 -15.53
N THR A 142 6.86 7.97 -14.89
CA THR A 142 7.34 7.43 -13.62
C THR A 142 6.33 7.67 -12.51
N PRO A 143 6.38 6.94 -11.40
CA PRO A 143 5.51 7.18 -10.24
C PRO A 143 5.55 8.62 -9.75
N LEU A 144 6.71 9.25 -9.72
CA LEU A 144 6.88 10.66 -9.35
C LEU A 144 6.20 11.61 -10.36
N GLU A 145 6.48 11.43 -11.66
CA GLU A 145 5.89 12.27 -12.71
C GLU A 145 4.35 12.20 -12.69
N ARG A 146 3.78 11.01 -12.45
CA ARG A 146 2.32 10.82 -12.37
C ARG A 146 1.71 11.65 -11.24
N ARG A 147 2.32 11.64 -10.06
CA ARG A 147 1.85 12.43 -8.91
C ARG A 147 1.99 13.94 -9.12
N ILE A 148 3.07 14.36 -9.78
CA ILE A 148 3.26 15.76 -10.17
C ILE A 148 2.13 16.23 -11.10
N VAL A 149 1.77 15.41 -12.09
CA VAL A 149 0.67 15.72 -13.04
C VAL A 149 -0.66 15.88 -12.31
N GLU A 150 -0.96 15.02 -11.35
CA GLU A 150 -2.20 15.11 -10.56
C GLU A 150 -2.28 16.39 -9.72
N VAL A 151 -1.19 16.78 -9.08
CA VAL A 151 -1.15 18.03 -8.30
C VAL A 151 -1.30 19.25 -9.19
N ILE A 152 -0.67 19.26 -10.38
CA ILE A 152 -0.82 20.34 -11.38
C ILE A 152 -2.28 20.45 -11.84
N ARG A 153 -2.95 19.31 -12.00
CA ARG A 153 -4.36 19.27 -12.35
C ARG A 153 -5.24 19.82 -11.24
N ALA A 154 -5.00 19.44 -9.98
CA ALA A 154 -5.70 19.99 -8.82
C ALA A 154 -5.56 21.52 -8.73
N GLU A 155 -4.35 22.03 -8.98
CA GLU A 155 -4.07 23.47 -9.02
C GLU A 155 -4.82 24.15 -10.16
N LYS A 156 -4.87 23.54 -11.35
CA LYS A 156 -5.63 24.07 -12.49
C LYS A 156 -7.13 24.12 -12.21
N GLU A 157 -7.65 23.14 -11.50
CA GLU A 157 -9.08 23.09 -11.12
C GLU A 157 -9.43 24.04 -9.97
N ASN A 158 -8.47 24.83 -9.48
CA ASN A 158 -8.60 25.77 -8.36
C ASN A 158 -9.09 25.10 -7.07
N ALA A 159 -8.65 23.88 -6.80
CA ALA A 159 -8.95 23.19 -5.58
C ALA A 159 -8.46 23.97 -4.36
N ARG A 160 -9.26 24.07 -3.32
CA ARG A 160 -8.89 24.64 -2.01
C ARG A 160 -8.38 23.57 -1.05
N ILE A 161 -8.84 22.33 -1.25
CA ILE A 161 -8.49 21.16 -0.45
C ILE A 161 -8.07 20.07 -1.41
N LEU A 162 -6.83 19.62 -1.29
CA LEU A 162 -6.30 18.46 -2.01
C LEU A 162 -6.27 17.28 -1.05
N ILE A 163 -7.01 16.22 -1.34
CA ILE A 163 -6.98 14.97 -0.59
C ILE A 163 -6.15 13.98 -1.39
N ILE A 164 -5.08 13.47 -0.79
CA ILE A 164 -4.16 12.51 -1.39
C ILE A 164 -4.29 11.18 -0.61
N GLU A 165 -4.77 10.15 -1.29
CA GLU A 165 -4.75 8.78 -0.79
C GLU A 165 -3.62 8.02 -1.50
N ASP A 166 -2.41 8.22 -1.02
CA ASP A 166 -1.23 7.65 -1.64
C ASP A 166 -0.07 7.53 -0.63
N GLU A 167 0.56 6.38 -0.63
CA GLU A 167 1.72 6.08 0.20
C GLU A 167 3.06 6.28 -0.53
N CYS A 168 3.05 6.96 -1.65
CA CYS A 168 4.22 7.12 -2.53
C CYS A 168 4.81 5.77 -2.95
N GLU A 169 3.92 4.81 -3.22
CA GLU A 169 4.32 3.49 -3.66
C GLU A 169 5.17 3.55 -4.94
N GLY A 170 6.24 2.76 -4.97
CA GLY A 170 7.17 2.72 -6.10
C GLY A 170 8.14 3.89 -6.18
N MET A 171 8.18 4.77 -5.16
CA MET A 171 9.13 5.88 -5.07
C MET A 171 10.21 5.59 -4.02
N ASP A 172 11.44 5.99 -4.34
CA ASP A 172 12.53 6.04 -3.37
C ASP A 172 12.46 7.29 -2.50
N ILE A 173 13.29 7.36 -1.47
CA ILE A 173 13.32 8.48 -0.53
C ILE A 173 13.62 9.80 -1.26
N GLU A 174 14.52 9.80 -2.23
CA GLU A 174 14.90 10.97 -2.99
C GLU A 174 13.72 11.48 -3.84
N SER A 175 12.99 10.57 -4.50
CA SER A 175 11.79 10.92 -5.26
C SER A 175 10.66 11.44 -4.36
N ILE A 176 10.47 10.88 -3.17
CA ILE A 176 9.48 11.38 -2.20
C ILE A 176 9.88 12.78 -1.72
N GLN A 177 11.17 13.03 -1.51
CA GLN A 177 11.66 14.35 -1.12
C GLN A 177 11.42 15.38 -2.24
N LYS A 178 11.74 15.03 -3.50
CA LYS A 178 11.45 15.88 -4.67
C LYS A 178 9.96 16.17 -4.80
N TYR A 179 9.12 15.18 -4.53
CA TYR A 179 7.66 15.35 -4.51
C TYR A 179 7.20 16.29 -3.38
N SER A 180 7.79 16.16 -2.19
CA SER A 180 7.52 17.05 -1.05
C SER A 180 7.82 18.52 -1.39
N ASP A 181 9.00 18.78 -1.96
CA ASP A 181 9.44 20.13 -2.31
C ASP A 181 8.56 20.73 -3.41
N PHE A 182 8.22 19.93 -4.42
CA PHE A 182 7.27 20.31 -5.47
C PHE A 182 5.87 20.62 -4.89
N LEU A 183 5.33 19.72 -4.06
CA LEU A 183 4.02 19.86 -3.45
C LEU A 183 3.94 21.18 -2.66
N LYS A 184 4.94 21.46 -1.81
CA LYS A 184 5.03 22.69 -1.02
C LYS A 184 5.07 23.95 -1.89
N THR A 185 5.72 23.88 -3.04
CA THR A 185 5.76 25.00 -3.99
C THR A 185 4.38 25.29 -4.58
N VAL A 186 3.64 24.25 -4.96
CA VAL A 186 2.32 24.41 -5.62
C VAL A 186 1.23 24.81 -4.63
N ILE A 187 1.23 24.24 -3.43
CA ILE A 187 0.17 24.49 -2.44
C ILE A 187 0.27 25.83 -1.72
N ARG A 188 1.44 26.47 -1.80
CA ARG A 188 1.71 27.74 -1.10
C ARG A 188 0.66 28.80 -1.43
N GLU A 189 0.01 29.33 -0.38
CA GLU A 189 -1.00 30.40 -0.49
C GLU A 189 -2.23 30.07 -1.38
N LYS A 190 -2.46 28.80 -1.68
CA LYS A 190 -3.54 28.38 -2.57
C LYS A 190 -4.47 27.34 -1.94
N MET A 191 -3.92 26.27 -1.41
CA MET A 191 -4.70 25.11 -0.91
C MET A 191 -4.10 24.50 0.34
N SER A 192 -4.89 23.73 1.05
CA SER A 192 -4.43 22.81 2.09
C SER A 192 -4.45 21.37 1.59
N VAL A 193 -3.59 20.52 2.13
CA VAL A 193 -3.53 19.10 1.76
C VAL A 193 -3.90 18.23 2.94
N ILE A 194 -4.75 17.23 2.69
CA ILE A 194 -4.99 16.10 3.57
C ILE A 194 -4.33 14.89 2.93
N LEU A 195 -3.37 14.31 3.61
CA LEU A 195 -2.66 13.09 3.18
C LEU A 195 -3.17 11.91 4.01
N LEU A 196 -3.91 10.99 3.37
CA LEU A 196 -4.36 9.76 4.01
C LEU A 196 -3.26 8.70 3.92
N CYS A 197 -2.66 8.37 5.06
CA CYS A 197 -1.57 7.39 5.14
C CYS A 197 -1.94 6.19 6.00
N HIS A 198 -1.46 5.00 5.58
CA HIS A 198 -1.44 3.79 6.39
C HIS A 198 -0.05 3.59 7.03
N SER A 199 1.02 3.99 6.34
CA SER A 199 2.40 4.00 6.85
C SER A 199 2.83 5.37 7.39
N THR A 200 3.82 5.39 8.26
CA THR A 200 4.38 6.64 8.81
C THR A 200 5.39 7.29 7.88
N ARG A 201 6.00 6.53 6.96
CA ARG A 201 7.12 6.97 6.12
C ARG A 201 6.76 8.15 5.22
N ALA A 202 5.70 7.99 4.40
CA ALA A 202 5.25 9.07 3.53
C ALA A 202 4.81 10.29 4.34
N ALA A 203 4.11 10.05 5.47
CA ALA A 203 3.72 11.11 6.39
C ALA A 203 4.92 11.87 6.96
N GLU A 204 5.98 11.18 7.37
CA GLU A 204 7.19 11.80 7.92
C GLU A 204 7.92 12.70 6.93
N ILE A 205 7.91 12.39 5.64
CA ILE A 205 8.57 13.20 4.62
C ILE A 205 7.67 14.34 4.14
N LEU A 206 6.41 14.03 3.82
CA LEU A 206 5.50 14.95 3.12
C LEU A 206 4.79 15.94 4.04
N SER A 207 4.46 15.56 5.30
CA SER A 207 3.55 16.35 6.13
C SER A 207 4.25 17.34 7.05
N ASP A 208 3.52 18.39 7.38
CA ASP A 208 3.87 19.40 8.38
C ASP A 208 3.22 19.11 9.73
N GLU A 209 2.10 18.39 9.72
CA GLU A 209 1.31 18.07 10.90
C GLU A 209 0.66 16.69 10.77
N TYR A 210 0.49 16.00 11.91
CA TYR A 210 -0.19 14.71 12.02
C TYR A 210 -1.48 14.85 12.80
N VAL A 211 -2.54 14.20 12.34
CA VAL A 211 -3.79 13.98 13.06
C VAL A 211 -3.97 12.48 13.23
N ILE A 212 -3.90 12.00 14.47
CA ILE A 212 -3.89 10.57 14.77
C ILE A 212 -5.30 10.12 15.19
N PHE A 213 -5.85 9.20 14.41
CA PHE A 213 -7.16 8.59 14.64
C PHE A 213 -7.02 7.25 15.34
N ARG A 214 -7.89 7.00 16.32
CA ARG A 214 -8.01 5.71 17.00
C ARG A 214 -9.43 5.49 17.50
N ARG A 215 -10.03 4.34 17.10
CA ARG A 215 -11.40 3.95 17.50
C ARG A 215 -12.45 5.06 17.28
N GLY A 216 -12.36 5.75 16.16
CA GLY A 216 -13.29 6.81 15.77
C GLY A 216 -13.03 8.17 16.41
N ARG A 217 -11.94 8.35 17.13
CA ARG A 217 -11.61 9.64 17.78
C ARG A 217 -10.27 10.14 17.32
N ILE A 218 -10.11 11.45 17.26
CA ILE A 218 -8.81 12.10 17.12
C ILE A 218 -8.16 12.11 18.51
N VAL A 219 -7.11 11.28 18.68
CA VAL A 219 -6.44 11.11 19.99
C VAL A 219 -5.27 12.04 20.16
N LYS A 220 -4.66 12.51 19.08
CA LYS A 220 -3.55 13.43 19.10
C LYS A 220 -3.49 14.26 17.82
N ARG A 221 -3.13 15.52 17.97
CA ARG A 221 -2.71 16.40 16.90
C ARG A 221 -1.29 16.87 17.20
N TRP A 222 -0.43 16.83 16.20
CA TRP A 222 1.00 16.96 16.45
C TRP A 222 1.70 17.63 15.27
N LYS A 223 2.27 18.81 15.48
CA LYS A 223 3.13 19.48 14.50
C LYS A 223 4.51 18.85 14.50
N LYS A 224 5.03 18.53 13.31
CA LYS A 224 6.30 17.82 13.11
C LYS A 224 7.47 18.43 13.91
N ASN A 225 7.60 19.74 13.91
CA ASN A 225 8.71 20.46 14.52
C ASN A 225 8.38 21.06 15.92
N SER A 226 7.37 20.54 16.61
CA SER A 226 7.02 21.05 17.92
C SER A 226 7.91 20.47 19.03
N PRO A 227 8.52 21.28 19.89
CA PRO A 227 9.33 20.80 21.01
C PRO A 227 8.52 20.06 22.09
N TYR A 228 7.18 20.17 22.05
CA TYR A 228 6.26 19.51 22.99
C TYR A 228 5.86 18.10 22.57
N ASN A 229 6.45 17.57 21.49
CA ASN A 229 6.15 16.24 21.02
C ASN A 229 6.94 15.21 21.82
N THR A 230 6.26 14.58 22.77
CA THR A 230 6.80 13.47 23.56
C THR A 230 6.18 12.15 23.09
N GLY A 231 7.00 11.15 22.87
CA GLY A 231 6.56 9.81 22.44
C GLY A 231 6.67 9.56 20.94
N LYS A 232 6.55 8.31 20.56
CA LYS A 232 6.57 7.88 19.14
C LYS A 232 5.14 7.86 18.58
N ILE A 233 4.98 8.13 17.30
CA ILE A 233 3.69 8.04 16.60
C ILE A 233 3.05 6.67 16.81
N SER A 234 3.86 5.59 16.76
CA SER A 234 3.41 4.22 17.01
C SER A 234 2.71 4.02 18.37
N ASP A 235 3.12 4.75 19.40
CA ASP A 235 2.52 4.63 20.74
C ASP A 235 1.06 5.15 20.75
N TYR A 236 0.77 6.18 19.97
CA TYR A 236 -0.58 6.73 19.83
C TYR A 236 -1.46 5.87 18.90
N LEU A 237 -0.86 5.28 17.85
CA LEU A 237 -1.56 4.40 16.93
C LEU A 237 -2.03 3.10 17.61
N LEU A 238 -1.12 2.41 18.29
CA LEU A 238 -1.38 1.10 18.89
C LEU A 238 -2.08 1.19 20.25
N GLY A 239 -1.77 2.22 21.05
CA GLY A 239 -2.26 2.30 22.42
C GLY A 239 -1.61 1.28 23.36
N GLY A 240 -1.92 1.38 24.68
CA GLY A 240 -1.22 0.60 25.72
C GLY A 240 -1.39 -0.92 25.67
N THR A 241 -2.54 -1.43 25.21
CA THR A 241 -2.84 -2.87 25.13
C THR A 241 -2.07 -3.60 24.05
N MET A 242 -1.74 -2.93 22.93
CA MET A 242 -0.93 -3.53 21.85
C MET A 242 0.57 -3.37 22.08
N ARG A 243 0.99 -2.48 22.96
CA ARG A 243 2.39 -2.33 23.39
C ARG A 243 2.94 -3.61 24.02
N GLN A 244 2.10 -4.38 24.73
CA GLN A 244 2.48 -5.69 25.29
C GLN A 244 2.69 -6.77 24.22
N LYS A 245 1.90 -6.76 23.13
CA LYS A 245 2.10 -7.70 22.00
C LYS A 245 3.36 -7.34 21.19
N LYS A 246 3.70 -6.06 21.04
CA LYS A 246 4.94 -5.65 20.36
C LYS A 246 6.18 -6.02 21.19
N ASN A 247 6.17 -5.84 22.50
CA ASN A 247 7.27 -6.25 23.39
C ASN A 247 7.48 -7.76 23.40
N SER A 248 6.45 -8.57 23.14
CA SER A 248 6.59 -10.03 22.96
C SER A 248 7.19 -10.40 21.60
N LEU A 249 7.01 -9.57 20.56
CA LEU A 249 7.64 -9.76 19.24
C LEU A 249 9.13 -9.36 19.25
N ASP A 250 9.50 -8.30 19.98
CA ASP A 250 10.89 -7.84 20.13
C ASP A 250 11.76 -8.84 20.92
N SER A 251 11.15 -9.77 21.68
CA SER A 251 11.89 -10.77 22.47
C SER A 251 12.33 -12.01 21.65
N TYR A 252 11.88 -12.15 20.40
CA TYR A 252 12.27 -13.24 19.52
C TYR A 252 13.44 -12.86 18.60
N ALA A 253 14.61 -12.58 19.18
CA ALA A 253 15.84 -12.65 18.40
C ALA A 253 16.05 -14.10 17.96
N ARG A 254 15.85 -14.35 16.66
CA ARG A 254 16.05 -15.68 16.07
C ARG A 254 17.52 -16.08 16.22
N LYS A 255 17.83 -17.10 17.03
CA LYS A 255 19.11 -17.77 16.98
C LYS A 255 19.13 -18.66 15.75
N ILE A 256 19.61 -18.12 14.63
CA ILE A 256 19.70 -18.88 13.39
C ILE A 256 20.96 -19.72 13.45
N THR A 257 20.76 -21.02 13.51
CA THR A 257 21.71 -21.97 12.93
C THR A 257 21.20 -22.25 11.51
N PRO A 258 21.77 -21.67 10.47
CA PRO A 258 21.29 -21.92 9.11
C PRO A 258 21.46 -23.40 8.81
N LEU A 259 20.35 -24.12 8.67
CA LEU A 259 20.36 -25.42 8.02
C LEU A 259 20.83 -25.14 6.59
N LYS A 260 22.08 -25.47 6.28
CA LYS A 260 22.76 -25.21 4.99
C LYS A 260 22.13 -25.90 3.78
N LYS A 261 20.87 -26.36 3.86
CA LYS A 261 20.20 -27.06 2.77
C LYS A 261 19.59 -26.05 1.80
N ILE A 262 20.10 -25.99 0.59
CA ILE A 262 19.53 -25.21 -0.50
C ILE A 262 18.20 -25.90 -0.91
N VAL A 263 17.13 -25.10 -1.00
CA VAL A 263 15.80 -25.57 -1.43
C VAL A 263 15.41 -25.02 -2.79
N TYR A 264 15.92 -23.83 -3.14
CA TYR A 264 15.62 -23.19 -4.40
C TYR A 264 16.83 -22.41 -4.93
N GLU A 265 17.13 -22.56 -6.22
CA GLU A 265 18.19 -21.84 -6.90
C GLU A 265 17.67 -21.28 -8.21
N VAL A 266 18.08 -20.07 -8.53
CA VAL A 266 17.83 -19.41 -9.81
C VAL A 266 19.14 -18.87 -10.32
N ASN A 267 19.64 -19.43 -11.41
CA ASN A 267 20.94 -19.12 -11.96
C ASN A 267 20.83 -18.39 -13.29
N TYR A 268 21.84 -17.60 -13.59
CA TYR A 268 21.99 -16.83 -14.84
C TYR A 268 20.87 -15.79 -15.05
N VAL A 269 20.39 -15.22 -13.97
CA VAL A 269 19.41 -14.11 -14.03
C VAL A 269 20.11 -12.87 -14.55
N PHE A 270 19.69 -12.39 -15.72
CA PHE A 270 20.25 -11.17 -16.31
C PHE A 270 19.52 -9.94 -15.77
N LEU A 271 20.21 -9.21 -14.90
CA LEU A 271 19.74 -7.95 -14.31
C LEU A 271 20.73 -6.85 -14.73
N LYS A 272 20.21 -5.82 -15.43
CA LYS A 272 21.05 -4.82 -16.12
C LYS A 272 22.10 -5.53 -17.01
N ASP A 273 23.37 -5.35 -16.76
CA ASP A 273 24.47 -5.91 -17.57
C ASP A 273 25.18 -7.11 -16.91
N ARG A 274 24.61 -7.67 -15.83
CA ARG A 274 25.22 -8.79 -15.08
C ARG A 274 24.33 -10.02 -15.03
N LYS A 275 24.98 -11.17 -14.97
CA LYS A 275 24.36 -12.46 -14.66
C LYS A 275 24.51 -12.75 -13.18
N GLU A 276 23.38 -12.84 -12.48
CA GLU A 276 23.31 -13.11 -11.07
C GLU A 276 22.82 -14.54 -10.80
N ASN A 277 23.31 -15.13 -9.70
CA ASN A 277 22.90 -16.44 -9.23
C ASN A 277 22.38 -16.32 -7.81
N PHE A 278 21.20 -16.85 -7.57
CA PHE A 278 20.53 -16.76 -6.29
C PHE A 278 20.26 -18.14 -5.71
N CYS A 279 20.76 -18.38 -4.49
CA CYS A 279 20.51 -19.60 -3.74
C CYS A 279 19.72 -19.28 -2.47
N PHE A 280 18.67 -20.04 -2.21
CA PHE A 280 17.78 -19.86 -1.07
C PHE A 280 17.76 -21.11 -0.19
N HIS A 281 17.90 -20.90 1.11
CA HIS A 281 18.07 -22.00 2.07
C HIS A 281 16.79 -22.25 2.84
N LYS A 282 16.65 -23.49 3.33
CA LYS A 282 15.50 -23.89 4.15
C LYS A 282 15.41 -23.03 5.40
N GLY A 283 14.24 -22.41 5.61
CA GLY A 283 13.96 -21.58 6.76
C GLY A 283 14.66 -20.21 6.77
N GLU A 284 15.31 -19.80 5.68
CA GLU A 284 15.95 -18.49 5.52
C GLU A 284 14.95 -17.46 5.03
N ILE A 285 15.04 -16.24 5.56
CA ILE A 285 14.32 -15.08 5.08
C ILE A 285 15.30 -14.19 4.33
N THR A 286 15.20 -14.19 3.00
CA THR A 286 16.03 -13.37 2.11
C THR A 286 15.21 -12.20 1.57
N THR A 287 15.72 -10.98 1.70
CA THR A 287 15.06 -9.79 1.16
C THR A 287 15.90 -9.11 0.10
N PHE A 288 15.25 -8.82 -1.03
CA PHE A 288 15.77 -7.98 -2.09
C PHE A 288 15.22 -6.56 -1.95
N VAL A 289 16.13 -5.59 -1.91
CA VAL A 289 15.79 -4.17 -1.96
C VAL A 289 16.13 -3.65 -3.35
N ILE A 290 15.12 -3.14 -4.06
CA ILE A 290 15.25 -2.64 -5.43
C ILE A 290 14.33 -1.43 -5.59
N THR A 291 14.90 -0.26 -5.72
CA THR A 291 14.13 0.98 -5.86
C THR A 291 13.44 1.06 -7.23
N GLU A 292 14.12 0.66 -8.29
CA GLU A 292 13.59 0.71 -9.64
C GLU A 292 12.40 -0.25 -9.83
N HIS A 293 11.19 0.29 -10.06
CA HIS A 293 9.96 -0.49 -10.15
C HIS A 293 10.01 -1.59 -11.23
N ARG A 294 10.52 -1.27 -12.43
CA ARG A 294 10.59 -2.23 -13.55
C ARG A 294 11.51 -3.40 -13.23
N MET A 295 12.66 -3.12 -12.64
CA MET A 295 13.63 -4.14 -12.26
C MET A 295 13.11 -5.02 -11.12
N ARG A 296 12.47 -4.41 -10.12
CA ARG A 296 11.82 -5.10 -9.00
C ARG A 296 10.72 -6.06 -9.48
N GLN A 297 9.84 -5.58 -10.35
CA GLN A 297 8.78 -6.39 -10.93
C GLN A 297 9.34 -7.53 -11.79
N ARG A 298 10.38 -7.25 -12.60
CA ARG A 298 11.04 -8.26 -13.43
C ARG A 298 11.68 -9.36 -12.58
N LEU A 299 12.41 -9.00 -11.51
CA LEU A 299 13.00 -9.98 -10.61
C LEU A 299 11.93 -10.87 -9.97
N PHE A 300 10.85 -10.27 -9.46
CA PHE A 300 9.73 -11.04 -8.90
C PHE A 300 9.14 -12.01 -9.93
N GLN A 301 8.90 -11.56 -11.16
CA GLN A 301 8.36 -12.40 -12.23
C GLN A 301 9.28 -13.56 -12.59
N ILE A 302 10.61 -13.34 -12.61
CA ILE A 302 11.60 -14.39 -12.82
C ILE A 302 11.55 -15.38 -11.64
N LEU A 303 11.74 -14.91 -10.42
CA LEU A 303 11.77 -15.77 -9.23
C LEU A 303 10.47 -16.59 -9.06
N SER A 304 9.33 -16.07 -9.48
CA SER A 304 8.02 -16.74 -9.39
C SER A 304 7.64 -17.59 -10.61
N GLY A 305 8.51 -17.67 -11.63
CA GLY A 305 8.21 -18.41 -12.86
C GLY A 305 7.07 -17.84 -13.69
N ARG A 306 6.69 -16.56 -13.45
CA ARG A 306 5.65 -15.86 -14.25
C ARG A 306 6.13 -15.50 -15.65
N ILE A 307 7.42 -15.31 -15.81
CA ILE A 307 8.09 -15.16 -17.11
C ILE A 307 9.18 -16.21 -17.23
N SER A 308 9.27 -16.80 -18.43
CA SER A 308 10.38 -17.66 -18.80
C SER A 308 11.35 -16.88 -19.66
N LEU A 309 12.59 -16.80 -19.25
CA LEU A 309 13.66 -16.15 -19.99
C LEU A 309 14.69 -17.18 -20.44
N ASP A 310 15.13 -17.06 -21.69
CA ASP A 310 16.16 -17.92 -22.22
C ASP A 310 17.47 -17.78 -21.42
N GLY A 311 18.06 -18.91 -21.06
CA GLY A 311 19.30 -18.98 -20.31
C GLY A 311 19.15 -18.93 -18.79
N VAL A 312 17.96 -18.70 -18.21
CA VAL A 312 17.73 -18.79 -16.76
C VAL A 312 17.47 -20.24 -16.37
N GLU A 313 18.24 -20.74 -15.41
CA GLU A 313 18.11 -22.09 -14.89
C GLU A 313 17.44 -22.08 -13.50
N TYR A 314 16.48 -22.99 -13.31
CA TYR A 314 15.77 -23.16 -12.04
C TYR A 314 16.05 -24.55 -11.48
N THR A 315 16.44 -24.61 -10.20
CA THR A 315 16.67 -25.87 -9.47
C THR A 315 15.90 -25.86 -8.14
N VAL A 316 15.10 -26.89 -7.90
CA VAL A 316 14.36 -27.06 -6.66
C VAL A 316 14.71 -28.42 -6.06
N GLN A 317 15.21 -28.43 -4.84
CA GLN A 317 15.64 -29.67 -4.14
C GLN A 317 16.52 -30.56 -5.02
N ASN A 318 17.51 -29.98 -5.70
CA ASN A 318 18.46 -30.62 -6.62
C ASN A 318 17.81 -31.15 -7.93
N LYS A 319 16.58 -30.78 -8.26
CA LYS A 319 15.93 -31.11 -9.53
C LYS A 319 15.82 -29.89 -10.41
N LYS A 320 16.30 -29.95 -11.65
CA LYS A 320 16.11 -28.88 -12.61
C LYS A 320 14.66 -28.78 -13.08
N ILE A 321 14.14 -27.58 -13.13
CA ILE A 321 12.82 -27.29 -13.67
C ILE A 321 12.99 -26.78 -15.10
N TYR A 322 12.42 -27.53 -16.03
CA TYR A 322 12.35 -27.13 -17.43
C TYR A 322 11.01 -26.47 -17.71
N SER A 323 10.98 -25.36 -18.47
CA SER A 323 9.78 -24.59 -18.77
C SER A 323 9.04 -24.12 -17.51
N PRO A 324 9.59 -23.14 -16.77
CA PRO A 324 8.99 -22.62 -15.54
C PRO A 324 7.61 -22.04 -15.83
N SER A 325 6.67 -22.29 -14.93
CA SER A 325 5.34 -21.69 -14.93
C SER A 325 4.79 -21.66 -13.49
N ILE A 326 3.83 -20.80 -13.23
CA ILE A 326 3.20 -20.70 -11.91
C ILE A 326 2.63 -22.05 -11.45
N LEU A 327 1.96 -22.78 -12.36
CA LEU A 327 1.37 -24.10 -12.04
C LEU A 327 2.46 -25.11 -11.69
N LYS A 328 3.54 -25.14 -12.46
CA LYS A 328 4.67 -26.05 -12.23
C LYS A 328 5.38 -25.72 -10.90
N PHE A 329 5.58 -24.43 -10.61
CA PHE A 329 6.15 -24.01 -9.33
C PHE A 329 5.26 -24.42 -8.16
N PHE A 330 3.94 -24.27 -8.30
CA PHE A 330 2.99 -24.70 -7.29
C PHE A 330 3.09 -26.22 -6.99
N GLU A 331 3.33 -27.05 -8.01
CA GLU A 331 3.56 -28.51 -7.84
C GLU A 331 4.83 -28.78 -7.01
N TYR A 332 5.86 -27.95 -7.13
CA TYR A 332 7.07 -27.99 -6.31
C TYR A 332 6.94 -27.22 -4.98
N LYS A 333 5.72 -26.86 -4.58
CA LYS A 333 5.43 -26.05 -3.38
C LYS A 333 6.18 -24.73 -3.32
N ILE A 334 6.42 -24.10 -4.48
CA ILE A 334 6.85 -22.71 -4.57
C ILE A 334 5.62 -21.87 -4.84
N VAL A 335 5.35 -20.90 -3.99
CA VAL A 335 4.21 -19.99 -4.12
C VAL A 335 4.67 -18.54 -4.19
N SER A 336 3.89 -17.71 -4.88
CA SER A 336 4.18 -16.28 -5.00
C SER A 336 2.94 -15.45 -4.71
N VAL A 337 3.07 -14.43 -3.88
CA VAL A 337 2.01 -13.55 -3.43
C VAL A 337 2.37 -12.12 -3.81
N MET A 338 1.44 -11.42 -4.47
CA MET A 338 1.60 -10.01 -4.82
C MET A 338 0.70 -9.17 -3.91
N ARG A 339 1.30 -8.24 -3.15
CA ARG A 339 0.56 -7.24 -2.37
C ARG A 339 -0.53 -7.84 -1.48
N LEU A 340 -0.13 -8.31 -0.32
CA LEU A 340 -1.06 -8.80 0.69
C LEU A 340 -2.11 -7.73 1.03
N GLY A 341 -3.38 -8.15 1.14
CA GLY A 341 -4.50 -7.27 1.46
C GLY A 341 -5.20 -6.63 0.26
N ASN A 342 -4.78 -6.92 -0.98
CA ASN A 342 -5.55 -6.56 -2.16
C ASN A 342 -6.65 -7.60 -2.47
N ASP A 343 -7.73 -7.14 -3.08
CA ASP A 343 -8.95 -7.93 -3.39
C ASP A 343 -8.68 -9.17 -4.25
N ASN A 344 -7.52 -9.24 -4.92
CA ASN A 344 -7.14 -10.37 -5.77
C ASN A 344 -6.62 -11.61 -4.99
N GLU A 345 -6.26 -11.47 -3.72
CA GLU A 345 -5.72 -12.58 -2.92
C GLU A 345 -6.81 -13.35 -2.15
N ILE A 346 -7.95 -12.75 -1.93
CA ILE A 346 -9.08 -13.31 -1.18
C ILE A 346 -10.30 -13.41 -2.08
N PHE A 347 -11.00 -14.54 -2.03
CA PHE A 347 -12.28 -14.71 -2.71
C PHE A 347 -13.41 -14.23 -1.79
N GLU A 348 -13.80 -12.99 -1.91
CA GLU A 348 -14.73 -12.29 -1.02
C GLU A 348 -16.10 -12.99 -0.87
N LYS A 349 -16.57 -13.68 -1.93
CA LYS A 349 -17.85 -14.41 -1.93
C LYS A 349 -17.77 -15.80 -1.28
N MET A 350 -16.57 -16.24 -0.93
CA MET A 350 -16.35 -17.55 -0.27
C MET A 350 -16.25 -17.36 1.24
N SER A 351 -16.53 -18.45 1.98
CA SER A 351 -16.29 -18.46 3.42
C SER A 351 -14.80 -18.41 3.77
N VAL A 352 -14.48 -17.99 4.98
CA VAL A 352 -13.11 -18.01 5.52
C VAL A 352 -12.52 -19.41 5.39
N GLY A 353 -13.26 -20.42 5.82
CA GLY A 353 -12.81 -21.83 5.75
C GLY A 353 -12.52 -22.28 4.32
N ASP A 354 -13.35 -21.89 3.33
CA ASP A 354 -13.09 -22.22 1.92
C ASP A 354 -11.84 -21.50 1.39
N ASN A 355 -11.66 -20.24 1.74
CA ASN A 355 -10.47 -19.49 1.40
C ASN A 355 -9.18 -20.12 1.95
N LEU A 356 -9.19 -20.59 3.19
CA LEU A 356 -8.05 -21.25 3.82
C LEU A 356 -7.69 -22.58 3.14
N MET A 357 -8.70 -23.33 2.70
CA MET A 357 -8.51 -24.68 2.14
C MET A 357 -8.08 -24.67 0.67
N LEU A 358 -8.34 -23.60 -0.07
CA LEU A 358 -8.16 -23.51 -1.52
C LEU A 358 -6.85 -24.13 -2.05
N PRO A 359 -5.65 -23.76 -1.58
CA PRO A 359 -4.40 -24.32 -2.08
C PRO A 359 -4.24 -25.82 -1.71
N SER A 360 -4.89 -26.25 -0.65
CA SER A 360 -4.77 -27.62 -0.10
C SER A 360 -5.81 -28.59 -0.66
N LEU A 361 -6.77 -28.14 -1.46
CA LEU A 361 -7.85 -28.98 -2.00
C LEU A 361 -7.34 -30.20 -2.76
N LYS A 362 -6.26 -30.05 -3.55
CA LYS A 362 -5.66 -31.20 -4.27
C LYS A 362 -5.10 -32.29 -3.33
N LYS A 363 -4.82 -31.96 -2.08
CA LYS A 363 -4.29 -32.91 -1.08
C LYS A 363 -5.40 -33.68 -0.35
N ILE A 364 -6.65 -33.23 -0.48
CA ILE A 364 -7.81 -33.79 0.20
C ILE A 364 -8.61 -34.61 -0.83
N PRO A 365 -8.80 -35.91 -0.64
CA PRO A 365 -9.68 -36.70 -1.51
C PRO A 365 -11.07 -36.08 -1.55
N LEU A 366 -11.65 -35.98 -2.75
CA LEU A 366 -12.95 -35.35 -2.97
C LEU A 366 -14.06 -35.92 -2.07
N LEU A 367 -14.03 -37.22 -1.84
CA LEU A 367 -14.97 -37.91 -0.94
C LEU A 367 -14.84 -37.43 0.51
N ASN A 368 -13.62 -37.24 0.99
CA ASN A 368 -13.37 -36.75 2.36
C ASN A 368 -13.78 -35.27 2.50
N TYR A 369 -13.62 -34.48 1.46
CA TYR A 369 -14.07 -33.08 1.45
C TYR A 369 -15.60 -33.00 1.54
N MET A 370 -16.32 -33.81 0.79
CA MET A 370 -17.79 -33.85 0.82
C MET A 370 -18.35 -34.34 2.17
N ILE A 371 -17.67 -35.30 2.83
CA ILE A 371 -18.15 -35.91 4.10
C ILE A 371 -17.70 -35.11 5.33
N SER A 372 -16.47 -34.60 5.31
CA SER A 372 -15.83 -33.98 6.48
C SER A 372 -15.46 -32.52 6.29
N GLY A 373 -15.85 -31.91 5.18
CA GLY A 373 -15.45 -30.52 4.82
C GLY A 373 -15.80 -29.52 5.92
N HIS A 374 -16.96 -29.67 6.56
CA HIS A 374 -17.36 -28.77 7.67
C HIS A 374 -16.43 -28.91 8.87
N LYS A 375 -16.10 -30.16 9.28
CA LYS A 375 -15.16 -30.41 10.40
C LYS A 375 -13.74 -29.91 10.10
N ILE A 376 -13.29 -30.08 8.86
CA ILE A 376 -11.97 -29.59 8.44
C ILE A 376 -11.93 -28.06 8.51
N LYS A 377 -12.99 -27.38 8.05
CA LYS A 377 -13.12 -25.92 8.15
C LYS A 377 -13.13 -25.46 9.61
N GLU A 378 -13.82 -26.16 10.48
CA GLU A 378 -13.89 -25.85 11.90
C GLU A 378 -12.52 -26.04 12.59
N ILE A 379 -11.80 -27.12 12.29
CA ILE A 379 -10.44 -27.34 12.81
C ILE A 379 -9.50 -26.23 12.34
N LEU A 380 -9.56 -25.88 11.05
CA LEU A 380 -8.71 -24.84 10.50
C LEU A 380 -9.03 -23.47 11.10
N SER A 381 -10.31 -23.17 11.37
CA SER A 381 -10.69 -21.90 11.98
C SER A 381 -10.25 -21.79 13.44
N ASN A 382 -10.15 -22.91 14.16
CA ASN A 382 -9.66 -22.91 15.53
C ASN A 382 -8.14 -22.69 15.64
N GLU A 383 -7.40 -22.89 14.54
CA GLU A 383 -5.97 -22.57 14.43
C GLU A 383 -5.72 -21.10 14.04
N LEU A 384 -6.79 -20.36 13.68
CA LEU A 384 -6.67 -18.93 13.34
C LEU A 384 -6.33 -18.10 14.59
N GLU A 385 -5.41 -17.17 14.44
CA GLU A 385 -5.12 -16.17 15.49
C GLU A 385 -6.22 -15.10 15.62
N ILE A 386 -7.22 -15.13 14.76
CA ILE A 386 -8.34 -14.17 14.76
C ILE A 386 -9.45 -14.72 15.65
N GLU A 387 -9.46 -14.31 16.91
CA GLU A 387 -10.45 -14.71 17.92
C GLU A 387 -11.90 -14.38 17.55
N THR A 388 -12.14 -13.51 16.56
CA THR A 388 -13.45 -12.94 16.23
C THR A 388 -14.07 -13.50 14.95
N VAL A 389 -13.36 -14.31 14.16
CA VAL A 389 -13.80 -14.77 12.85
C VAL A 389 -14.18 -16.25 12.87
N SER A 390 -15.42 -16.57 12.46
CA SER A 390 -15.86 -17.96 12.31
C SER A 390 -15.56 -18.51 10.90
N SER A 391 -15.31 -19.81 10.78
CA SER A 391 -15.01 -20.46 9.50
C SER A 391 -16.12 -20.33 8.45
N GLY A 392 -17.36 -20.17 8.89
CA GLY A 392 -18.52 -19.98 8.01
C GLY A 392 -18.76 -18.56 7.56
N GLN A 393 -18.08 -17.58 8.13
CA GLN A 393 -18.24 -16.16 7.78
C GLN A 393 -17.76 -15.90 6.35
N ILE A 394 -18.50 -15.10 5.59
CA ILE A 394 -18.12 -14.66 4.25
C ILE A 394 -16.97 -13.66 4.36
N THR A 395 -15.92 -13.88 3.61
CA THR A 395 -14.70 -13.05 3.71
C THR A 395 -14.90 -11.61 3.27
N GLY A 396 -15.83 -11.32 2.36
CA GLY A 396 -16.15 -9.95 1.97
C GLY A 396 -16.71 -9.07 3.10
N CYS A 397 -17.14 -9.66 4.22
CA CYS A 397 -17.56 -8.93 5.41
C CYS A 397 -16.42 -8.63 6.40
N LEU A 398 -15.19 -9.04 6.08
CA LEU A 398 -14.02 -8.87 6.94
C LEU A 398 -13.29 -7.55 6.66
N GLY A 399 -12.57 -7.07 7.66
CA GLY A 399 -11.70 -5.94 7.49
C GLY A 399 -10.38 -6.27 6.75
N LYS A 400 -9.70 -5.25 6.21
CA LYS A 400 -8.42 -5.43 5.51
C LYS A 400 -7.38 -6.22 6.32
N ASN A 401 -7.27 -6.00 7.62
CA ASN A 401 -6.34 -6.72 8.48
C ASN A 401 -6.71 -8.19 8.63
N ASP A 402 -8.01 -8.49 8.68
CA ASP A 402 -8.50 -9.86 8.73
C ASP A 402 -8.28 -10.57 7.39
N HIS A 403 -8.42 -9.86 6.26
CA HIS A 403 -8.03 -10.36 4.94
C HIS A 403 -6.54 -10.74 4.89
N ILE A 404 -5.66 -9.88 5.42
CA ILE A 404 -4.22 -10.17 5.51
C ILE A 404 -3.99 -11.43 6.35
N SER A 405 -4.64 -11.54 7.49
CA SER A 405 -4.52 -12.71 8.36
C SER A 405 -5.00 -13.97 7.64
N VAL A 406 -6.17 -13.95 7.00
CA VAL A 406 -6.69 -15.10 6.23
C VAL A 406 -5.76 -15.49 5.08
N ALA A 407 -5.19 -14.51 4.36
CA ALA A 407 -4.22 -14.77 3.30
C ALA A 407 -2.94 -15.43 3.83
N MET A 408 -2.41 -14.96 4.95
CA MET A 408 -1.22 -15.52 5.57
C MET A 408 -1.49 -16.91 6.19
N ASP A 409 -2.62 -17.10 6.87
CA ASP A 409 -3.05 -18.40 7.40
C ASP A 409 -3.20 -19.44 6.31
N ARG A 410 -3.78 -19.09 5.16
CA ARG A 410 -3.88 -19.96 3.99
C ARG A 410 -2.52 -20.55 3.61
N TRP A 411 -1.50 -19.71 3.51
CA TRP A 411 -0.15 -20.14 3.13
C TRP A 411 0.57 -20.86 4.28
N TYR A 412 0.33 -20.47 5.53
CA TYR A 412 0.84 -21.14 6.70
C TYR A 412 0.31 -22.59 6.81
N ILE A 413 -0.99 -22.81 6.54
CA ILE A 413 -1.64 -24.12 6.49
C ILE A 413 -1.15 -24.94 5.30
N PHE A 414 -1.01 -24.32 4.12
CA PHE A 414 -0.49 -24.99 2.93
C PHE A 414 0.94 -25.50 3.12
N ASN A 415 1.73 -24.79 3.92
CA ASN A 415 3.12 -25.07 4.26
C ASN A 415 3.99 -25.24 3.00
N PRO A 416 4.27 -24.16 2.25
CA PRO A 416 5.10 -24.20 1.07
C PRO A 416 6.57 -24.42 1.44
N ASP A 417 7.37 -24.98 0.52
CA ASP A 417 8.82 -25.06 0.68
C ASP A 417 9.48 -23.70 0.43
N VAL A 418 8.90 -22.90 -0.48
CA VAL A 418 9.32 -21.52 -0.79
C VAL A 418 8.10 -20.61 -0.94
N ILE A 419 8.13 -19.45 -0.32
CA ILE A 419 7.16 -18.37 -0.56
C ILE A 419 7.85 -17.10 -0.99
N ILE A 420 7.37 -16.48 -2.08
CA ILE A 420 7.90 -15.24 -2.65
C ILE A 420 6.86 -14.15 -2.46
N LEU A 421 7.20 -13.14 -1.66
CA LEU A 421 6.32 -12.02 -1.32
C LEU A 421 6.79 -10.75 -2.07
N TYR A 422 5.89 -10.15 -2.84
CA TYR A 422 6.16 -8.89 -3.53
C TYR A 422 5.46 -7.74 -2.82
N GLU A 423 6.23 -6.77 -2.34
CA GLU A 423 5.74 -5.60 -1.61
C GLU A 423 4.71 -5.97 -0.51
N PRO A 424 5.03 -6.89 0.42
CA PRO A 424 4.03 -7.44 1.33
C PRO A 424 3.47 -6.44 2.34
N PHE A 425 4.19 -5.34 2.57
CA PHE A 425 3.80 -4.32 3.57
C PHE A 425 3.05 -3.13 2.97
N THR A 426 2.89 -3.11 1.66
CA THR A 426 2.18 -2.02 0.96
C THR A 426 0.71 -1.98 1.37
N SER A 427 0.21 -0.79 1.64
CA SER A 427 -1.18 -0.55 2.07
C SER A 427 -1.56 -1.23 3.40
N CYS A 428 -0.57 -1.69 4.18
CA CYS A 428 -0.77 -2.24 5.50
C CYS A 428 -0.62 -1.16 6.57
N ASP A 429 -1.50 -1.16 7.55
CA ASP A 429 -1.28 -0.38 8.76
C ASP A 429 -0.27 -1.07 9.70
N ALA A 430 0.09 -0.42 10.80
CA ALA A 430 1.06 -0.96 11.75
C ALA A 430 0.65 -2.33 12.34
N TYR A 431 -0.66 -2.62 12.43
CA TYR A 431 -1.15 -3.91 12.87
C TYR A 431 -0.98 -4.97 11.77
N GLY A 432 -1.39 -4.67 10.54
CA GLY A 432 -1.20 -5.56 9.39
C GLY A 432 0.28 -5.92 9.18
N VAL A 433 1.19 -4.95 9.31
CA VAL A 433 2.64 -5.21 9.28
C VAL A 433 3.05 -6.20 10.38
N SER A 434 2.58 -6.01 11.62
CA SER A 434 2.91 -6.91 12.74
C SER A 434 2.41 -8.33 12.50
N VAL A 435 1.24 -8.49 11.89
CA VAL A 435 0.66 -9.78 11.50
C VAL A 435 1.58 -10.46 10.46
N ILE A 436 1.92 -9.76 9.37
CA ILE A 436 2.78 -10.31 8.33
C ILE A 436 4.13 -10.76 8.90
N LEU A 437 4.79 -9.91 9.71
CA LEU A 437 6.07 -10.23 10.34
C LEU A 437 5.98 -11.48 11.24
N SER A 438 4.88 -11.63 11.99
CA SER A 438 4.61 -12.82 12.82
C SER A 438 4.56 -14.09 11.97
N TYR A 439 3.76 -14.09 10.87
CA TYR A 439 3.64 -15.23 9.98
C TYR A 439 4.93 -15.55 9.23
N VAL A 440 5.64 -14.53 8.74
CA VAL A 440 6.95 -14.70 8.10
C VAL A 440 7.92 -15.44 9.03
N LYS A 441 8.02 -15.02 10.29
CA LYS A 441 8.84 -15.71 11.30
C LYS A 441 8.37 -17.15 11.55
N LYS A 442 7.07 -17.36 11.79
CA LYS A 442 6.49 -18.71 12.04
C LYS A 442 6.69 -19.68 10.87
N MET A 443 6.50 -19.22 9.63
CA MET A 443 6.71 -20.03 8.43
C MET A 443 8.17 -20.39 8.25
N ALA A 444 9.08 -19.45 8.45
CA ALA A 444 10.51 -19.69 8.39
C ALA A 444 10.96 -20.68 9.49
N ASP A 445 10.40 -20.62 10.71
CA ASP A 445 10.67 -21.58 11.79
C ASP A 445 10.16 -23.00 11.45
N LYS A 446 9.06 -23.11 10.69
CA LYS A 446 8.61 -24.39 10.11
C LYS A 446 9.53 -24.91 8.98
N GLY A 447 10.45 -24.09 8.50
CA GLY A 447 11.42 -24.44 7.46
C GLY A 447 11.06 -23.96 6.05
N THR A 448 10.05 -23.11 5.89
CA THR A 448 9.77 -22.44 4.62
C THR A 448 10.87 -21.42 4.31
N SER A 449 11.44 -21.46 3.11
CA SER A 449 12.30 -20.39 2.61
C SER A 449 11.46 -19.21 2.17
N ILE A 450 11.76 -18.03 2.67
CA ILE A 450 10.95 -16.82 2.41
C ILE A 450 11.79 -15.83 1.61
N ILE A 451 11.24 -15.38 0.49
CA ILE A 451 11.86 -14.42 -0.39
C ILE A 451 10.97 -13.17 -0.43
N ILE A 452 11.49 -12.04 0.01
CA ILE A 452 10.78 -10.76 -0.01
C ILE A 452 11.42 -9.87 -1.08
N VAL A 453 10.61 -9.31 -1.97
CA VAL A 453 11.06 -8.37 -3.00
C VAL A 453 10.36 -7.04 -2.76
N LYS A 454 11.09 -5.98 -2.42
CA LYS A 454 10.51 -4.70 -2.05
C LYS A 454 11.35 -3.48 -2.42
N SER A 455 10.76 -2.30 -2.33
CA SER A 455 11.32 -1.03 -2.78
C SER A 455 12.23 -0.33 -1.79
N ASN A 456 12.19 -0.70 -0.53
CA ASN A 456 12.88 0.01 0.55
C ASN A 456 13.35 -0.95 1.66
N SER A 457 14.19 -0.47 2.57
CA SER A 457 14.75 -1.26 3.68
C SER A 457 13.87 -1.31 4.93
N GLU A 458 12.68 -0.68 4.93
CA GLU A 458 11.79 -0.61 6.09
C GLU A 458 11.36 -2.02 6.54
N TYR A 459 11.39 -2.28 7.86
CA TYR A 459 11.12 -3.58 8.51
C TYR A 459 12.11 -4.71 8.18
N MET A 460 13.22 -4.43 7.46
CA MET A 460 14.18 -5.45 7.06
C MET A 460 14.97 -6.01 8.22
N GLU A 461 15.49 -5.14 9.08
CA GLU A 461 16.28 -5.53 10.25
C GLU A 461 15.49 -6.40 11.23
N GLU A 462 14.15 -6.25 11.23
CA GLU A 462 13.26 -6.99 12.12
C GLU A 462 12.96 -8.41 11.64
N CYS A 463 13.06 -8.66 10.32
CA CYS A 463 12.57 -9.93 9.75
C CYS A 463 13.58 -10.68 8.89
N SER A 464 14.60 -10.03 8.31
CA SER A 464 15.45 -10.68 7.30
C SER A 464 16.71 -11.30 7.89
N ASP A 465 17.02 -12.50 7.46
CA ASP A 465 18.29 -13.18 7.76
C ASP A 465 19.39 -12.71 6.79
N ARG A 466 19.00 -12.40 5.54
CA ARG A 466 19.89 -11.89 4.50
C ARG A 466 19.21 -10.79 3.70
N ILE A 467 19.91 -9.68 3.53
CA ILE A 467 19.47 -8.55 2.73
C ILE A 467 20.39 -8.44 1.51
N ILE A 468 19.80 -8.32 0.33
CA ILE A 468 20.49 -8.10 -0.94
C ILE A 468 20.00 -6.79 -1.51
N ASP A 469 20.79 -5.74 -1.33
CA ASP A 469 20.53 -4.43 -1.91
C ASP A 469 21.11 -4.38 -3.33
N LEU A 470 20.24 -4.54 -4.33
CA LEU A 470 20.68 -4.52 -5.73
C LEU A 470 20.98 -3.11 -6.22
N ASP A 471 20.44 -2.07 -5.56
CA ASP A 471 20.75 -0.69 -5.93
C ASP A 471 22.17 -0.31 -5.51
N GLU A 472 22.65 -0.77 -4.35
CA GLU A 472 24.05 -0.59 -3.93
C GLU A 472 25.01 -1.36 -4.81
N ILE A 473 24.71 -2.64 -5.09
CA ILE A 473 25.54 -3.50 -5.95
C ILE A 473 25.75 -2.89 -7.34
N TYR A 474 24.76 -2.12 -7.84
CA TYR A 474 24.85 -1.48 -9.16
C TYR A 474 25.27 0.01 -9.11
N LYS A 475 25.43 0.62 -7.93
CA LYS A 475 25.98 1.99 -7.75
C LYS A 475 27.50 2.02 -7.62
N GLU A 476 28.13 0.93 -7.19
CA GLU A 476 29.60 0.83 -7.02
C GLU A 476 30.35 0.69 -8.36
N GLN A 477 29.70 1.01 -9.45
CA GLN A 477 30.24 1.10 -10.81
C GLN A 477 29.93 2.46 -11.45
#